data_54a423ff80d9022a6696090362805cc8
#
_entry.id   54a423ff80d9022a6696090362805cc8
#
_cell.length_a   1.000
_cell.length_b   1.000
_cell.length_c   1.000
_cell.angle_alpha   90.00
_cell.angle_beta   90.00
_cell.angle_gamma   90.00
#
_symmetry.space_group_name_H-M   'P 1'
#
loop_
_entity.id
_entity.type
_entity.pdbx_description
1 polymer ?
#
loop_
_entity_poly.entity_id
_entity_poly.type
_entity_poly.pdbx_seq_one_letter_code
_entity_poly.pdbx_strand_id
1 'polypeptide(L)'
;MAAIIDLAGTVAVVTGGTRGVGAGIARALLAAGADVVTCARREPDQPVEAEGRTARFVPLDLRDADAAGAFFQQVRRAHGRLDTLVNNAGGTPFRLLADTEAKSAARVVELNLVAPLTASLAAYGVMRDQPGGGSIIMIGSVSGTRPSPGTAPYGAAKAGLDHLARSMAVEWAPRVRVNTVVPGMVRTELSHLHYGDEAGIAAVAGTVPLGRLADPADIGDACVFLASERAAYITGASLLVHGGGERPAFLDAATVNHGS
;
A
#
# COMPACT_ATOMS: atom_id res chain seq x y z
N MET A 1 5.46 29.90 3.05
CA MET A 1 5.18 28.67 3.84
C MET A 1 4.64 27.64 2.85
N ALA A 2 5.25 26.45 2.79
CA ALA A 2 4.67 25.36 2.02
C ALA A 2 3.30 25.05 2.63
N ALA A 3 2.25 24.99 1.79
CA ALA A 3 0.91 24.67 2.29
C ALA A 3 0.89 23.22 2.72
N ILE A 4 0.78 22.99 4.02
CA ILE A 4 0.65 21.67 4.65
C ILE A 4 -0.63 21.02 4.11
N ILE A 5 -0.57 19.73 3.77
CA ILE A 5 -1.77 18.96 3.45
C ILE A 5 -2.51 18.71 4.76
N ASP A 6 -3.75 19.18 4.83
CA ASP A 6 -4.62 18.98 5.98
C ASP A 6 -5.76 18.02 5.60
N LEU A 7 -5.89 16.94 6.35
CA LEU A 7 -6.94 15.93 6.22
C LEU A 7 -7.91 15.93 7.41
N ALA A 8 -7.91 17.01 8.21
CA ALA A 8 -8.82 17.14 9.34
C ALA A 8 -10.29 16.97 8.91
N GLY A 9 -11.06 16.24 9.69
CA GLY A 9 -12.46 15.93 9.38
C GLY A 9 -12.69 14.87 8.29
N THR A 10 -11.62 14.22 7.80
CA THR A 10 -11.70 13.08 6.90
C THR A 10 -11.51 11.76 7.65
N VAL A 11 -12.04 10.68 7.11
CA VAL A 11 -11.93 9.32 7.65
C VAL A 11 -11.18 8.43 6.66
N ALA A 12 -10.11 7.80 7.11
CA ALA A 12 -9.29 6.90 6.33
C ALA A 12 -9.28 5.48 6.90
N VAL A 13 -9.40 4.48 6.03
CA VAL A 13 -9.18 3.07 6.37
C VAL A 13 -7.85 2.62 5.78
N VAL A 14 -6.99 2.00 6.60
CA VAL A 14 -5.74 1.37 6.16
C VAL A 14 -5.78 -0.12 6.44
N THR A 15 -5.87 -0.93 5.40
CA THR A 15 -5.84 -2.39 5.55
C THR A 15 -4.42 -2.87 5.84
N GLY A 16 -4.26 -3.81 6.79
CA GLY A 16 -2.93 -4.20 7.26
C GLY A 16 -2.15 -3.03 7.90
N GLY A 17 -2.86 -2.06 8.47
CA GLY A 17 -2.32 -0.81 8.99
C GLY A 17 -1.61 -0.90 10.34
N THR A 18 -1.34 -2.09 10.87
CA THR A 18 -0.85 -2.29 12.24
C THR A 18 0.66 -2.41 12.37
N ARG A 19 1.40 -2.60 11.26
CA ARG A 19 2.86 -2.74 11.23
C ARG A 19 3.45 -2.37 9.88
N GLY A 20 4.78 -2.26 9.81
CA GLY A 20 5.53 -2.03 8.57
C GLY A 20 5.03 -0.84 7.78
N VAL A 21 4.88 -1.01 6.47
CA VAL A 21 4.41 0.03 5.54
C VAL A 21 3.03 0.54 5.95
N GLY A 22 2.11 -0.35 6.31
CA GLY A 22 0.75 0.05 6.69
C GLY A 22 0.69 0.93 7.94
N ALA A 23 1.51 0.65 8.96
CA ALA A 23 1.61 1.49 10.14
C ALA A 23 2.23 2.86 9.81
N GLY A 24 3.23 2.91 8.90
CA GLY A 24 3.78 4.17 8.41
C GLY A 24 2.73 5.03 7.70
N ILE A 25 1.93 4.41 6.83
CA ILE A 25 0.81 5.07 6.14
C ILE A 25 -0.22 5.59 7.16
N ALA A 26 -0.61 4.76 8.14
CA ALA A 26 -1.57 5.15 9.15
C ALA A 26 -1.06 6.33 9.99
N ARG A 27 0.23 6.32 10.38
CA ARG A 27 0.85 7.47 11.10
C ARG A 27 0.86 8.74 10.26
N ALA A 28 1.21 8.67 8.98
CA ALA A 28 1.21 9.83 8.09
C ALA A 28 -0.20 10.44 7.94
N LEU A 29 -1.23 9.60 7.79
CA LEU A 29 -2.62 10.07 7.72
C LEU A 29 -3.09 10.68 9.05
N LEU A 30 -2.73 10.09 10.21
CA LEU A 30 -3.00 10.66 11.53
C LEU A 30 -2.32 12.03 11.70
N ALA A 31 -1.03 12.12 11.33
CA ALA A 31 -0.26 13.36 11.39
C ALA A 31 -0.83 14.46 10.48
N ALA A 32 -1.42 14.07 9.34
CA ALA A 32 -2.16 14.98 8.46
C ALA A 32 -3.57 15.35 9.00
N GLY A 33 -3.99 14.83 10.16
CA GLY A 33 -5.24 15.21 10.82
C GLY A 33 -6.43 14.27 10.56
N ALA A 34 -6.29 13.23 9.76
CA ALA A 34 -7.38 12.29 9.48
C ALA A 34 -7.73 11.43 10.70
N ASP A 35 -8.99 11.02 10.80
CA ASP A 35 -9.40 9.91 11.66
C ASP A 35 -9.08 8.59 10.95
N VAL A 36 -8.26 7.76 11.57
CA VAL A 36 -7.75 6.54 10.94
C VAL A 36 -8.31 5.29 11.59
N VAL A 37 -8.84 4.40 10.77
CA VAL A 37 -9.22 3.03 11.16
C VAL A 37 -8.26 2.05 10.50
N THR A 38 -7.61 1.22 11.29
CA THR A 38 -6.77 0.13 10.79
C THR A 38 -7.47 -1.20 10.97
N CYS A 39 -7.25 -2.13 10.06
CA CYS A 39 -7.74 -3.49 10.21
C CYS A 39 -6.63 -4.51 9.89
N ALA A 40 -6.61 -5.59 10.64
CA ALA A 40 -5.76 -6.75 10.45
C ALA A 40 -6.35 -7.95 11.21
N ARG A 41 -5.83 -9.17 10.96
CA ARG A 41 -6.33 -10.38 11.64
C ARG A 41 -5.99 -10.44 13.14
N ARG A 42 -4.93 -9.73 13.55
CA ARG A 42 -4.46 -9.70 14.94
C ARG A 42 -4.29 -8.26 15.38
N GLU A 43 -4.66 -8.00 16.61
CA GLU A 43 -4.43 -6.73 17.26
C GLU A 43 -2.91 -6.46 17.36
N PRO A 44 -2.46 -5.23 17.15
CA PRO A 44 -1.06 -4.87 17.35
C PRO A 44 -0.74 -4.81 18.85
N ASP A 45 0.51 -5.13 19.19
CA ASP A 45 1.00 -5.05 20.59
C ASP A 45 0.99 -3.60 21.12
N GLN A 46 1.12 -2.62 20.22
CA GLN A 46 1.04 -1.19 20.51
C GLN A 46 0.11 -0.51 19.51
N PRO A 47 -0.73 0.42 19.95
CA PRO A 47 -1.58 1.18 19.04
C PRO A 47 -0.73 1.99 18.05
N VAL A 48 -1.27 2.26 16.86
CA VAL A 48 -0.64 3.13 15.88
C VAL A 48 -1.02 4.56 16.20
N GLU A 49 -0.02 5.39 16.52
CA GLU A 49 -0.22 6.76 16.99
C GLU A 49 0.69 7.74 16.23
N ALA A 50 0.21 8.98 16.05
CA ALA A 50 0.98 10.12 15.58
C ALA A 50 0.29 11.43 16.01
N GLU A 51 1.09 12.44 16.39
CA GLU A 51 0.62 13.80 16.72
C GLU A 51 -0.56 13.81 17.73
N GLY A 52 -0.47 12.95 18.77
CA GLY A 52 -1.49 12.83 19.81
C GLY A 52 -2.80 12.18 19.37
N ARG A 53 -2.85 11.61 18.16
CA ARG A 53 -3.97 10.87 17.61
C ARG A 53 -3.67 9.38 17.56
N THR A 54 -4.67 8.55 17.80
CA THR A 54 -4.55 7.08 17.81
C THR A 54 -5.46 6.48 16.74
N ALA A 55 -4.94 5.58 15.93
CA ALA A 55 -5.75 4.82 14.98
C ALA A 55 -6.64 3.81 15.71
N ARG A 56 -7.93 3.76 15.34
CA ARG A 56 -8.83 2.73 15.83
C ARG A 56 -8.52 1.41 15.14
N PHE A 57 -8.28 0.36 15.91
CA PHE A 57 -8.09 -0.98 15.38
C PHE A 57 -9.41 -1.76 15.32
N VAL A 58 -9.59 -2.55 14.23
CA VAL A 58 -10.70 -3.51 14.09
C VAL A 58 -10.14 -4.84 13.55
N PRO A 59 -10.38 -5.97 14.25
CA PRO A 59 -9.96 -7.28 13.75
C PRO A 59 -10.77 -7.65 12.50
N LEU A 60 -10.07 -8.02 11.41
CA LEU A 60 -10.70 -8.37 10.14
C LEU A 60 -9.79 -9.29 9.30
N ASP A 61 -10.35 -10.35 8.74
CA ASP A 61 -9.75 -11.07 7.62
C ASP A 61 -10.41 -10.58 6.31
N LEU A 62 -9.66 -9.85 5.50
CA LEU A 62 -10.15 -9.28 4.24
C LEU A 62 -10.51 -10.31 3.16
N ARG A 63 -10.18 -11.58 3.36
CA ARG A 63 -10.57 -12.68 2.47
C ARG A 63 -12.03 -13.10 2.70
N ASP A 64 -12.60 -12.73 3.83
CA ASP A 64 -14.03 -12.87 4.10
C ASP A 64 -14.77 -11.64 3.55
N ALA A 65 -15.46 -11.83 2.43
CA ALA A 65 -16.14 -10.75 1.72
C ALA A 65 -17.31 -10.16 2.52
N ASP A 66 -18.04 -10.99 3.26
CA ASP A 66 -19.18 -10.54 4.06
C ASP A 66 -18.69 -9.73 5.26
N ALA A 67 -17.64 -10.20 5.94
CA ALA A 67 -17.00 -9.47 7.02
C ALA A 67 -16.41 -8.14 6.55
N ALA A 68 -15.78 -8.10 5.37
CA ALA A 68 -15.29 -6.87 4.76
C ALA A 68 -16.44 -5.89 4.48
N GLY A 69 -17.53 -6.35 3.87
CA GLY A 69 -18.74 -5.54 3.63
C GLY A 69 -19.30 -4.94 4.91
N ALA A 70 -19.48 -5.77 5.95
CA ALA A 70 -19.99 -5.35 7.26
C ALA A 70 -19.06 -4.31 7.92
N PHE A 71 -17.74 -4.49 7.82
CA PHE A 71 -16.73 -3.58 8.35
C PHE A 71 -16.86 -2.17 7.75
N PHE A 72 -16.93 -2.02 6.43
CA PHE A 72 -17.05 -0.70 5.80
C PHE A 72 -18.37 -0.01 6.15
N GLN A 73 -19.47 -0.77 6.29
CA GLN A 73 -20.73 -0.22 6.79
C GLN A 73 -20.64 0.21 8.27
N GLN A 74 -19.88 -0.51 9.09
CA GLN A 74 -19.60 -0.11 10.47
C GLN A 74 -18.79 1.18 10.53
N VAL A 75 -17.75 1.34 9.71
CA VAL A 75 -16.98 2.59 9.61
C VAL A 75 -17.90 3.75 9.25
N ARG A 76 -18.75 3.60 8.22
CA ARG A 76 -19.71 4.63 7.86
C ARG A 76 -20.66 4.99 9.01
N ARG A 77 -21.21 4.00 9.71
CA ARG A 77 -22.12 4.26 10.86
C ARG A 77 -21.41 4.99 12.00
N ALA A 78 -20.16 4.64 12.28
CA ALA A 78 -19.41 5.21 13.40
C ALA A 78 -18.91 6.64 13.13
N HIS A 79 -18.53 6.94 11.88
CA HIS A 79 -17.87 8.20 11.51
C HIS A 79 -18.72 9.08 10.57
N GLY A 80 -19.84 8.57 10.06
CA GLY A 80 -20.71 9.27 9.10
C GLY A 80 -20.16 9.31 7.66
N ARG A 81 -18.89 8.95 7.44
CA ARG A 81 -18.19 9.05 6.15
C ARG A 81 -17.05 8.05 6.02
N LEU A 82 -16.54 7.89 4.81
CA LEU A 82 -15.29 7.21 4.47
C LEU A 82 -14.67 7.94 3.28
N ASP A 83 -13.56 8.63 3.48
CA ASP A 83 -12.94 9.47 2.44
C ASP A 83 -11.79 8.78 1.73
N THR A 84 -11.05 7.95 2.45
CA THR A 84 -9.89 7.26 1.91
C THR A 84 -9.88 5.78 2.30
N LEU A 85 -9.65 4.92 1.32
CA LEU A 85 -9.26 3.53 1.54
C LEU A 85 -7.83 3.34 1.04
N VAL A 86 -6.94 2.84 1.90
CA VAL A 86 -5.61 2.36 1.51
C VAL A 86 -5.58 0.84 1.57
N ASN A 87 -5.55 0.19 0.41
CA ASN A 87 -5.39 -1.24 0.25
C ASN A 87 -3.91 -1.62 0.39
N ASN A 88 -3.45 -1.77 1.63
CA ASN A 88 -2.05 -2.13 1.93
C ASN A 88 -1.89 -3.59 2.36
N ALA A 89 -2.91 -4.24 2.92
CA ALA A 89 -2.81 -5.64 3.35
C ALA A 89 -2.28 -6.53 2.22
N GLY A 90 -1.20 -7.25 2.49
CA GLY A 90 -0.55 -8.07 1.49
C GLY A 90 0.75 -8.69 1.99
N GLY A 91 1.48 -9.32 1.07
CA GLY A 91 2.77 -9.95 1.32
C GLY A 91 2.85 -11.36 0.76
N THR A 92 4.05 -11.90 0.76
CA THR A 92 4.37 -13.25 0.29
C THR A 92 5.63 -13.76 0.97
N PRO A 93 5.73 -15.06 1.27
CA PRO A 93 7.02 -15.67 1.59
C PRO A 93 7.87 -15.78 0.31
N PHE A 94 9.19 -15.80 0.47
CA PHE A 94 10.10 -16.15 -0.62
C PHE A 94 10.02 -17.66 -0.90
N ARG A 95 9.72 -18.04 -2.16
CA ARG A 95 9.73 -19.43 -2.63
C ARG A 95 9.83 -19.48 -4.15
N LEU A 96 10.77 -20.23 -4.70
CA LEU A 96 10.88 -20.42 -6.14
C LEU A 96 9.66 -21.17 -6.69
N LEU A 97 9.28 -20.94 -7.95
CA LEU A 97 8.12 -21.57 -8.58
C LEU A 97 8.21 -23.09 -8.61
N ALA A 98 9.43 -23.63 -8.81
CA ALA A 98 9.67 -25.08 -8.80
C ALA A 98 9.25 -25.74 -7.47
N ASP A 99 9.31 -24.99 -6.36
CA ASP A 99 9.00 -25.47 -5.01
C ASP A 99 7.62 -24.98 -4.52
N THR A 100 6.84 -24.32 -5.39
CA THR A 100 5.59 -23.68 -4.99
C THR A 100 4.38 -24.57 -5.31
N GLU A 101 3.62 -24.92 -4.28
CA GLU A 101 2.33 -25.59 -4.45
C GLU A 101 1.28 -24.62 -5.03
N ALA A 102 0.45 -25.09 -5.96
CA ALA A 102 -0.63 -24.31 -6.56
C ALA A 102 -1.56 -23.67 -5.54
N LYS A 103 -1.91 -24.38 -4.47
CA LYS A 103 -2.75 -23.86 -3.37
C LYS A 103 -2.07 -22.70 -2.62
N SER A 104 -0.76 -22.73 -2.44
CA SER A 104 0.01 -21.65 -1.81
C SER A 104 0.07 -20.43 -2.73
N ALA A 105 0.30 -20.62 -4.03
CA ALA A 105 0.26 -19.56 -5.02
C ALA A 105 -1.12 -18.88 -5.07
N ALA A 106 -2.19 -19.66 -5.09
CA ALA A 106 -3.56 -19.15 -5.08
C ALA A 106 -3.86 -18.26 -3.88
N ARG A 107 -3.42 -18.65 -2.67
CA ARG A 107 -3.56 -17.83 -1.45
C ARG A 107 -2.81 -16.50 -1.52
N VAL A 108 -1.65 -16.47 -2.19
CA VAL A 108 -0.91 -15.22 -2.42
C VAL A 108 -1.71 -14.30 -3.34
N VAL A 109 -2.27 -14.83 -4.43
CA VAL A 109 -3.11 -14.05 -5.36
C VAL A 109 -4.39 -13.58 -4.66
N GLU A 110 -5.05 -14.43 -3.89
CA GLU A 110 -6.23 -14.08 -3.10
C GLU A 110 -5.96 -12.88 -2.18
N LEU A 111 -4.89 -12.92 -1.39
CA LEU A 111 -4.55 -11.84 -0.46
C LEU A 111 -4.15 -10.54 -1.16
N ASN A 112 -3.40 -10.62 -2.27
CA ASN A 112 -2.76 -9.44 -2.88
C ASN A 112 -3.54 -8.85 -4.07
N LEU A 113 -4.60 -9.52 -4.55
CA LEU A 113 -5.44 -9.06 -5.65
C LEU A 113 -6.92 -9.14 -5.30
N VAL A 114 -7.43 -10.31 -4.88
CA VAL A 114 -8.88 -10.51 -4.66
C VAL A 114 -9.34 -9.74 -3.41
N ALA A 115 -8.62 -9.82 -2.31
CA ALA A 115 -8.99 -9.11 -1.08
C ALA A 115 -9.01 -7.57 -1.25
N PRO A 116 -8.02 -6.91 -1.91
CA PRO A 116 -8.13 -5.50 -2.28
C PRO A 116 -9.31 -5.17 -3.19
N LEU A 117 -9.65 -6.04 -4.14
CA LEU A 117 -10.85 -5.87 -4.97
C LEU A 117 -12.11 -5.87 -4.10
N THR A 118 -12.27 -6.86 -3.23
CA THR A 118 -13.42 -6.97 -2.32
C THR A 118 -13.54 -5.75 -1.41
N ALA A 119 -12.44 -5.31 -0.79
CA ALA A 119 -12.41 -4.12 0.05
C ALA A 119 -12.79 -2.85 -0.74
N SER A 120 -12.29 -2.72 -1.98
CA SER A 120 -12.60 -1.58 -2.84
C SER A 120 -14.06 -1.52 -3.26
N LEU A 121 -14.67 -2.65 -3.60
CA LEU A 121 -16.11 -2.72 -3.92
C LEU A 121 -16.96 -2.30 -2.72
N ALA A 122 -16.63 -2.77 -1.51
CA ALA A 122 -17.34 -2.42 -0.30
C ALA A 122 -17.17 -0.92 0.06
N ALA A 123 -15.95 -0.38 -0.07
CA ALA A 123 -15.68 1.04 0.16
C ALA A 123 -16.36 1.92 -0.89
N TYR A 124 -16.35 1.54 -2.17
CA TYR A 124 -17.07 2.25 -3.23
C TYR A 124 -18.56 2.35 -2.94
N GLY A 125 -19.18 1.28 -2.44
CA GLY A 125 -20.60 1.28 -2.02
C GLY A 125 -20.91 2.32 -0.94
N VAL A 126 -19.91 2.74 -0.15
CA VAL A 126 -20.04 3.82 0.84
C VAL A 126 -19.73 5.19 0.20
N MET A 127 -18.62 5.29 -0.53
CA MET A 127 -18.08 6.54 -1.06
C MET A 127 -18.94 7.17 -2.16
N ARG A 128 -19.51 6.37 -3.07
CA ARG A 128 -20.22 6.85 -4.26
C ARG A 128 -21.42 7.77 -3.92
N ASP A 129 -22.04 7.54 -2.77
CA ASP A 129 -23.25 8.26 -2.34
C ASP A 129 -22.93 9.46 -1.44
N GLN A 130 -21.65 9.72 -1.14
CA GLN A 130 -21.20 10.86 -0.35
C GLN A 130 -21.05 12.11 -1.23
N PRO A 131 -21.29 13.32 -0.71
CA PRO A 131 -21.09 14.57 -1.48
C PRO A 131 -19.67 14.72 -2.01
N GLY A 132 -18.65 14.36 -1.23
CA GLY A 132 -17.23 14.47 -1.59
C GLY A 132 -16.66 13.27 -2.34
N GLY A 133 -17.47 12.20 -2.56
CA GLY A 133 -16.94 10.96 -3.14
C GLY A 133 -15.87 10.31 -2.26
N GLY A 134 -14.74 9.88 -2.87
CA GLY A 134 -13.65 9.26 -2.11
C GLY A 134 -12.38 9.04 -2.92
N SER A 135 -11.34 8.57 -2.24
CA SER A 135 -10.05 8.17 -2.82
C SER A 135 -9.68 6.74 -2.40
N ILE A 136 -9.42 5.87 -3.36
CA ILE A 136 -8.91 4.53 -3.11
C ILE A 136 -7.46 4.47 -3.59
N ILE A 137 -6.57 4.03 -2.70
CA ILE A 137 -5.15 3.94 -2.94
C ILE A 137 -4.75 2.48 -2.83
N MET A 138 -4.25 1.91 -3.93
CA MET A 138 -3.69 0.57 -3.95
C MET A 138 -2.20 0.62 -3.62
N ILE A 139 -1.73 -0.21 -2.72
CA ILE A 139 -0.29 -0.40 -2.51
C ILE A 139 0.18 -1.52 -3.43
N GLY A 140 0.78 -1.11 -4.55
CA GLY A 140 1.42 -1.95 -5.53
C GLY A 140 2.77 -2.49 -5.07
N SER A 141 3.67 -2.74 -6.00
CA SER A 141 5.08 -3.11 -5.77
C SER A 141 5.86 -3.04 -7.08
N VAL A 142 7.13 -2.71 -7.03
CA VAL A 142 8.04 -2.89 -8.18
C VAL A 142 8.09 -4.35 -8.65
N SER A 143 7.75 -5.32 -7.81
CA SER A 143 7.58 -6.73 -8.20
C SER A 143 6.48 -6.94 -9.25
N GLY A 144 5.54 -6.03 -9.37
CA GLY A 144 4.51 -6.05 -10.43
C GLY A 144 4.95 -5.42 -11.75
N THR A 145 6.07 -4.73 -11.78
CA THR A 145 6.57 -4.01 -12.97
C THR A 145 7.81 -4.67 -13.61
N ARG A 146 8.43 -5.62 -12.92
CA ARG A 146 9.59 -6.37 -13.38
C ARG A 146 9.51 -7.84 -12.98
N PRO A 147 10.37 -8.73 -13.54
CA PRO A 147 10.50 -10.12 -13.06
C PRO A 147 10.77 -10.16 -11.55
N SER A 148 10.10 -11.06 -10.85
CA SER A 148 10.20 -11.20 -9.40
C SER A 148 10.45 -12.66 -9.00
N PRO A 149 11.67 -13.20 -9.23
CA PRO A 149 12.03 -14.55 -8.82
C PRO A 149 11.85 -14.76 -7.32
N GLY A 150 11.32 -15.93 -6.93
CA GLY A 150 10.99 -16.25 -5.54
C GLY A 150 9.69 -15.62 -5.01
N THR A 151 9.08 -14.70 -5.76
CA THR A 151 7.80 -14.07 -5.40
C THR A 151 6.86 -13.92 -6.61
N ALA A 152 6.97 -14.80 -7.62
CA ALA A 152 6.26 -14.67 -8.88
C ALA A 152 4.72 -14.56 -8.76
N PRO A 153 3.99 -15.34 -7.92
CA PRO A 153 2.55 -15.15 -7.74
C PRO A 153 2.19 -13.79 -7.14
N TYR A 154 3.06 -13.25 -6.29
CA TYR A 154 2.91 -11.91 -5.72
C TYR A 154 3.12 -10.84 -6.80
N GLY A 155 4.20 -10.94 -7.60
CA GLY A 155 4.45 -10.02 -8.71
C GLY A 155 3.27 -9.98 -9.69
N ALA A 156 2.75 -11.15 -10.09
CA ALA A 156 1.58 -11.26 -10.95
C ALA A 156 0.34 -10.60 -10.32
N ALA A 157 0.09 -10.83 -9.01
CA ALA A 157 -1.01 -10.21 -8.30
C ALA A 157 -0.88 -8.68 -8.24
N LYS A 158 0.34 -8.15 -8.00
CA LYS A 158 0.59 -6.71 -7.95
C LYS A 158 0.49 -6.03 -9.34
N ALA A 159 0.89 -6.72 -10.41
CA ALA A 159 0.65 -6.26 -11.78
C ALA A 159 -0.86 -6.21 -12.09
N GLY A 160 -1.60 -7.27 -11.71
CA GLY A 160 -3.06 -7.30 -11.84
C GLY A 160 -3.75 -6.22 -11.00
N LEU A 161 -3.26 -5.95 -9.79
CA LEU A 161 -3.79 -4.91 -8.91
C LEU A 161 -3.64 -3.51 -9.53
N ASP A 162 -2.50 -3.21 -10.15
CA ASP A 162 -2.27 -1.93 -10.83
C ASP A 162 -3.19 -1.78 -12.04
N HIS A 163 -3.36 -2.83 -12.84
CA HIS A 163 -4.31 -2.82 -13.95
C HIS A 163 -5.76 -2.65 -13.48
N LEU A 164 -6.15 -3.34 -12.40
CA LEU A 164 -7.46 -3.23 -11.79
C LEU A 164 -7.75 -1.80 -11.30
N ALA A 165 -6.76 -1.14 -10.67
CA ALA A 165 -6.88 0.25 -10.24
C ALA A 165 -7.21 1.19 -11.40
N ARG A 166 -6.59 1.01 -12.56
CA ARG A 166 -6.88 1.81 -13.79
C ARG A 166 -8.29 1.58 -14.30
N SER A 167 -8.78 0.35 -14.30
CA SER A 167 -10.16 0.03 -14.71
C SER A 167 -11.17 0.67 -13.76
N MET A 168 -10.96 0.50 -12.44
CA MET A 168 -11.81 1.13 -11.42
C MET A 168 -11.81 2.66 -11.54
N ALA A 169 -10.67 3.28 -11.86
CA ALA A 169 -10.56 4.73 -12.02
C ALA A 169 -11.48 5.26 -13.13
N VAL A 170 -11.60 4.51 -14.23
CA VAL A 170 -12.49 4.88 -15.35
C VAL A 170 -13.96 4.64 -15.00
N GLU A 171 -14.27 3.49 -14.37
CA GLU A 171 -15.65 3.11 -14.07
C GLU A 171 -16.27 3.94 -12.94
N TRP A 172 -15.46 4.40 -11.96
CA TRP A 172 -15.95 5.05 -10.74
C TRP A 172 -15.82 6.57 -10.74
N ALA A 173 -15.16 7.14 -11.76
CA ALA A 173 -15.18 8.57 -11.98
C ALA A 173 -16.61 9.06 -12.29
N PRO A 174 -16.98 10.29 -11.90
CA PRO A 174 -16.17 11.27 -11.18
C PRO A 174 -16.26 11.13 -9.63
N ARG A 175 -16.91 10.09 -9.12
CA ARG A 175 -17.21 9.95 -7.69
C ARG A 175 -16.04 9.48 -6.85
N VAL A 176 -15.26 8.52 -7.35
CA VAL A 176 -14.16 7.93 -6.61
C VAL A 176 -12.92 7.91 -7.49
N ARG A 177 -11.83 8.47 -6.96
CA ARG A 177 -10.51 8.38 -7.59
C ARG A 177 -9.85 7.08 -7.14
N VAL A 178 -9.15 6.41 -8.05
CA VAL A 178 -8.41 5.20 -7.74
C VAL A 178 -6.99 5.32 -8.30
N ASN A 179 -5.98 5.21 -7.44
CA ASN A 179 -4.58 5.31 -7.82
C ASN A 179 -3.75 4.21 -7.15
N THR A 180 -2.59 3.93 -7.72
CA THR A 180 -1.63 2.98 -7.15
C THR A 180 -0.38 3.73 -6.67
N VAL A 181 0.06 3.50 -5.45
CA VAL A 181 1.42 3.78 -5.01
C VAL A 181 2.23 2.52 -5.23
N VAL A 182 3.37 2.62 -5.92
CA VAL A 182 4.24 1.49 -6.25
C VAL A 182 5.56 1.62 -5.48
N PRO A 183 5.65 1.04 -4.27
CA PRO A 183 6.88 1.06 -3.49
C PRO A 183 7.99 0.25 -4.14
N GLY A 184 9.24 0.72 -3.96
CA GLY A 184 10.44 -0.09 -4.10
C GLY A 184 10.68 -0.96 -2.86
N MET A 185 11.95 -1.08 -2.49
CA MET A 185 12.36 -1.78 -1.28
C MET A 185 12.18 -0.85 -0.06
N VAL A 186 11.36 -1.29 0.89
CA VAL A 186 11.02 -0.52 2.09
C VAL A 186 11.64 -1.20 3.32
N ARG A 187 12.30 -0.43 4.17
CA ARG A 187 12.83 -0.90 5.45
C ARG A 187 11.68 -1.06 6.45
N THR A 188 11.48 -2.27 6.93
CA THR A 188 10.51 -2.60 7.96
C THR A 188 11.14 -3.51 9.00
N GLU A 189 10.45 -3.76 10.09
CA GLU A 189 10.87 -4.74 11.12
C GLU A 189 11.06 -6.16 10.57
N LEU A 190 10.49 -6.46 9.40
CA LEU A 190 10.59 -7.77 8.74
C LEU A 190 11.64 -7.82 7.62
N SER A 191 12.42 -6.75 7.41
CA SER A 191 13.41 -6.69 6.32
C SER A 191 14.45 -7.79 6.40
N HIS A 192 14.80 -8.24 7.62
CA HIS A 192 15.73 -9.35 7.84
C HIS A 192 15.25 -10.68 7.21
N LEU A 193 13.95 -10.88 7.04
CA LEU A 193 13.39 -12.08 6.38
C LEU A 193 13.65 -12.11 4.86
N HIS A 194 13.95 -10.94 4.26
CA HIS A 194 14.14 -10.80 2.82
C HIS A 194 15.58 -10.49 2.44
N TYR A 195 16.31 -9.74 3.29
CA TYR A 195 17.64 -9.20 2.98
C TYR A 195 18.75 -9.71 3.91
N GLY A 196 18.38 -10.51 4.92
CA GLY A 196 19.32 -11.05 5.90
C GLY A 196 19.65 -10.05 7.02
N ASP A 197 20.91 -9.99 7.41
CA ASP A 197 21.39 -9.10 8.46
C ASP A 197 21.53 -7.63 7.99
N GLU A 198 22.02 -6.75 8.87
CA GLU A 198 22.22 -5.33 8.54
C GLU A 198 23.20 -5.11 7.37
N ALA A 199 24.18 -5.99 7.20
CA ALA A 199 25.10 -5.92 6.08
C ALA A 199 24.39 -6.24 4.75
N GLY A 200 23.52 -7.26 4.74
CA GLY A 200 22.67 -7.58 3.59
C GLY A 200 21.67 -6.45 3.28
N ILE A 201 21.05 -5.88 4.30
CA ILE A 201 20.14 -4.72 4.15
C ILE A 201 20.89 -3.52 3.55
N ALA A 202 22.10 -3.22 4.03
CA ALA A 202 22.93 -2.13 3.52
C ALA A 202 23.37 -2.38 2.07
N ALA A 203 23.74 -3.62 1.72
CA ALA A 203 24.10 -3.99 0.35
C ALA A 203 22.92 -3.79 -0.61
N VAL A 204 21.72 -4.19 -0.21
CA VAL A 204 20.50 -3.96 -0.99
C VAL A 204 20.20 -2.47 -1.11
N ALA A 205 20.35 -1.69 -0.05
CA ALA A 205 20.19 -0.23 -0.07
C ALA A 205 21.13 0.45 -1.09
N GLY A 206 22.37 -0.06 -1.22
CA GLY A 206 23.37 0.40 -2.19
C GLY A 206 22.95 0.20 -3.66
N THR A 207 22.01 -0.69 -3.95
CA THR A 207 21.48 -0.88 -5.31
C THR A 207 20.45 0.17 -5.71
N VAL A 208 19.88 0.91 -4.73
CA VAL A 208 18.92 1.96 -4.97
C VAL A 208 19.63 3.27 -5.30
N PRO A 209 19.29 3.99 -6.37
CA PRO A 209 19.97 5.25 -6.74
C PRO A 209 19.99 6.32 -5.63
N LEU A 210 18.93 6.42 -4.79
CA LEU A 210 18.92 7.31 -3.62
C LEU A 210 19.79 6.80 -2.44
N GLY A 211 20.47 5.65 -2.56
CA GLY A 211 21.41 5.13 -1.57
C GLY A 211 20.77 4.62 -0.27
N ARG A 212 19.45 4.48 -0.21
CA ARG A 212 18.74 3.95 0.95
C ARG A 212 17.50 3.16 0.55
N LEU A 213 17.05 2.27 1.40
CA LEU A 213 15.68 1.76 1.33
C LEU A 213 14.70 2.89 1.67
N ALA A 214 13.49 2.82 1.14
CA ALA A 214 12.43 3.71 1.59
C ALA A 214 12.06 3.41 3.05
N ASP A 215 11.69 4.42 3.80
CA ASP A 215 11.03 4.26 5.08
C ASP A 215 9.51 4.15 4.87
N PRO A 216 8.77 3.52 5.79
CA PRO A 216 7.31 3.49 5.72
C PRO A 216 6.66 4.87 5.61
N ALA A 217 7.31 5.91 6.13
CA ALA A 217 6.86 7.30 6.00
C ALA A 217 6.90 7.82 4.56
N ASP A 218 7.91 7.45 3.76
CA ASP A 218 7.97 7.84 2.33
C ASP A 218 6.73 7.37 1.56
N ILE A 219 6.20 6.19 1.92
CA ILE A 219 4.97 5.65 1.32
C ILE A 219 3.74 6.34 1.91
N GLY A 220 3.79 6.66 3.19
CA GLY A 220 2.73 7.40 3.90
C GLY A 220 2.49 8.78 3.29
N ASP A 221 3.54 9.53 3.02
CA ASP A 221 3.47 10.87 2.42
C ASP A 221 2.83 10.85 1.02
N ALA A 222 3.18 9.85 0.21
CA ALA A 222 2.54 9.63 -1.08
C ALA A 222 1.04 9.33 -0.94
N CYS A 223 0.66 8.55 0.08
CA CYS A 223 -0.75 8.26 0.37
C CYS A 223 -1.49 9.51 0.85
N VAL A 224 -0.89 10.34 1.71
CA VAL A 224 -1.47 11.62 2.17
C VAL A 224 -1.71 12.56 0.98
N PHE A 225 -0.76 12.67 0.05
CA PHE A 225 -0.92 13.44 -1.17
C PHE A 225 -2.10 12.95 -2.01
N LEU A 226 -2.17 11.64 -2.30
CA LEU A 226 -3.23 11.05 -3.13
C LEU A 226 -4.61 11.07 -2.44
N ALA A 227 -4.65 11.08 -1.11
CA ALA A 227 -5.89 11.23 -0.34
C ALA A 227 -6.44 12.66 -0.38
N SER A 228 -5.60 13.66 -0.62
CA SER A 228 -5.93 15.08 -0.52
C SER A 228 -6.57 15.66 -1.79
N GLU A 229 -7.15 16.86 -1.64
CA GLU A 229 -7.66 17.68 -2.75
C GLU A 229 -6.56 18.11 -3.74
N ARG A 230 -5.28 18.07 -3.35
CA ARG A 230 -4.16 18.34 -4.27
C ARG A 230 -4.04 17.31 -5.38
N ALA A 231 -4.59 16.12 -5.18
CA ALA A 231 -4.67 15.04 -6.17
C ALA A 231 -6.05 14.98 -6.86
N ALA A 232 -6.89 16.02 -6.78
CA ALA A 232 -8.27 16.00 -7.29
C ALA A 232 -8.38 15.64 -8.79
N TYR A 233 -7.35 15.91 -9.58
CA TYR A 233 -7.32 15.57 -11.02
C TYR A 233 -6.45 14.34 -11.32
N ILE A 234 -6.09 13.57 -10.30
CA ILE A 234 -5.26 12.34 -10.43
C ILE A 234 -6.13 11.12 -10.14
N THR A 235 -6.41 10.33 -11.18
CA THR A 235 -7.06 9.02 -11.07
C THR A 235 -6.50 8.10 -12.15
N GLY A 236 -6.34 6.80 -11.86
CA GLY A 236 -5.73 5.80 -12.74
C GLY A 236 -4.19 5.88 -12.81
N ALA A 237 -3.56 6.68 -11.96
CA ALA A 237 -2.11 6.84 -11.95
C ALA A 237 -1.41 5.74 -11.12
N SER A 238 -0.20 5.39 -11.56
CA SER A 238 0.75 4.55 -10.82
C SER A 238 1.94 5.41 -10.40
N LEU A 239 1.98 5.81 -9.13
CA LEU A 239 3.03 6.64 -8.56
C LEU A 239 4.17 5.76 -8.05
N LEU A 240 5.33 5.80 -8.71
CA LEU A 240 6.54 5.09 -8.30
C LEU A 240 7.19 5.80 -7.10
N VAL A 241 7.31 5.09 -5.99
CA VAL A 241 7.99 5.54 -4.76
C VAL A 241 9.10 4.53 -4.46
N HIS A 242 10.20 4.59 -5.22
CA HIS A 242 11.22 3.54 -5.26
C HIS A 242 12.66 4.06 -5.32
N GLY A 243 12.89 5.33 -5.05
CA GLY A 243 14.23 5.92 -4.97
C GLY A 243 15.06 5.88 -6.27
N GLY A 244 14.40 5.86 -7.42
CA GLY A 244 15.02 5.71 -8.74
C GLY A 244 15.00 4.26 -9.26
N GLY A 245 14.46 3.32 -8.49
CA GLY A 245 14.40 1.89 -8.83
C GLY A 245 15.64 1.12 -8.43
N GLU A 246 16.11 0.25 -9.28
CA GLU A 246 17.30 -0.57 -9.08
C GLU A 246 18.30 -0.28 -10.22
N ARG A 247 19.57 -0.16 -9.88
CA ARG A 247 20.62 -0.03 -10.92
C ARG A 247 20.64 -1.30 -11.77
N PRO A 248 20.64 -1.19 -13.11
CA PRO A 248 20.79 -2.35 -13.97
C PRO A 248 22.10 -3.09 -13.69
N ALA A 249 22.04 -4.38 -13.39
CA ALA A 249 23.20 -5.20 -13.02
C ALA A 249 24.31 -5.20 -14.08
N PHE A 250 23.99 -4.99 -15.37
CA PHE A 250 24.99 -4.95 -16.43
C PHE A 250 25.96 -3.74 -16.29
N LEU A 251 25.53 -2.65 -15.64
CA LEU A 251 26.39 -1.49 -15.43
C LEU A 251 27.55 -1.80 -14.48
N ASP A 252 27.30 -2.66 -13.48
CA ASP A 252 28.33 -3.09 -12.54
C ASP A 252 29.23 -4.16 -13.13
N ALA A 253 28.78 -4.91 -14.16
CA ALA A 253 29.53 -5.89 -14.88
C ALA A 253 30.38 -5.30 -16.02
N ALA A 254 30.06 -4.11 -16.51
CA ALA A 254 30.73 -3.48 -17.64
C ALA A 254 32.06 -2.82 -17.22
N THR A 255 33.18 -3.32 -17.70
CA THR A 255 34.53 -2.82 -17.32
C THR A 255 34.81 -1.38 -17.75
N VAL A 256 34.06 -0.85 -18.73
CA VAL A 256 34.22 0.54 -19.21
C VAL A 256 33.72 1.58 -18.18
N ASN A 257 32.93 1.17 -17.21
CA ASN A 257 32.27 2.07 -16.23
C ASN A 257 33.05 2.17 -14.90
N HIS A 258 34.19 1.46 -14.79
CA HIS A 258 34.99 1.42 -13.54
C HIS A 258 36.14 2.46 -13.51
N GLY A 259 36.12 3.47 -14.36
CA GLY A 259 37.23 4.42 -14.57
C GLY A 259 36.89 5.90 -14.30
N SER A 260 35.81 6.21 -13.58
CA SER A 260 35.52 7.61 -13.24
C SER A 260 35.25 7.81 -11.74
#